data_c307a3138f7eb64aafb76a5a5e500674
#
_entry.id   c307a3138f7eb64aafb76a5a5e500674
#
_cell.length_a   1.000
_cell.length_b   1.000
_cell.length_c   1.000
_cell.angle_alpha   90.00
_cell.angle_beta   90.00
_cell.angle_gamma   90.00
#
_symmetry.space_group_name_H-M   'P 1'
#
loop_
_entity.id
_entity.type
_entity.pdbx_description
1 polymer ?
#
loop_
_entity_poly.entity_id
_entity_poly.type
_entity_poly.pdbx_seq_one_letter_code
_entity_poly.pdbx_strand_id
1 'polypeptide(L)'
;MTTANLNYSFIIPAYNESERLSVSLPKVLDYIRKHQLAAEVIVVNDGSSDDTADVVRHFAAASSEIQLLENPGNRGKGYSVRNGMLHGHGDVLLFTDADLSSPIYEAGKLFDAIAHGADIAIGSRWLQAELQTERQPWYRQLYGRLFNLGLRIVLGLPYRDTQCGFKAFSRAAAQTVFSRQHIERWGFDPELLFLADKFRLRTVEVPVEWAHDHRSRINPVRDGLNMGLEMLKVRWNDVRGHYRSPSISVEEPVIEQAAPVRTAK
;
A
#
# COMPACT_ATOMS: atom_id res chain seq x y z
N MET A 1 -6.43 -14.73 -25.27
CA MET A 1 -7.06 -14.75 -23.94
C MET A 1 -7.60 -13.35 -23.72
N THR A 2 -8.91 -13.18 -23.59
CA THR A 2 -9.55 -11.88 -23.34
C THR A 2 -9.15 -11.44 -21.93
N THR A 3 -8.38 -10.40 -21.81
CA THR A 3 -8.14 -9.74 -20.50
C THR A 3 -9.51 -9.34 -19.96
N ALA A 4 -9.98 -10.02 -18.91
CA ALA A 4 -11.15 -9.57 -18.17
C ALA A 4 -10.86 -8.12 -17.75
N ASN A 5 -11.85 -7.22 -17.95
CA ASN A 5 -11.72 -5.83 -17.56
C ASN A 5 -11.66 -5.80 -16.03
N LEU A 6 -10.45 -5.76 -15.47
CA LEU A 6 -10.22 -5.76 -14.02
C LEU A 6 -10.44 -4.34 -13.53
N ASN A 7 -11.49 -4.13 -12.75
CA ASN A 7 -11.79 -2.81 -12.22
C ASN A 7 -10.91 -2.44 -11.01
N TYR A 8 -10.37 -3.44 -10.27
CA TYR A 8 -9.67 -3.20 -9.01
C TYR A 8 -8.41 -4.05 -8.89
N SER A 9 -7.33 -3.45 -8.37
CA SER A 9 -6.12 -4.18 -7.93
C SER A 9 -5.90 -3.93 -6.45
N PHE A 10 -5.78 -5.02 -5.65
CA PHE A 10 -5.41 -4.97 -4.24
C PHE A 10 -3.94 -5.32 -4.12
N ILE A 11 -3.12 -4.42 -3.58
CA ILE A 11 -1.68 -4.60 -3.44
C ILE A 11 -1.34 -4.80 -1.96
N ILE A 12 -0.68 -5.90 -1.63
CA ILE A 12 -0.31 -6.27 -0.26
C ILE A 12 1.19 -6.50 -0.19
N PRO A 13 1.98 -5.54 0.31
CA PRO A 13 3.42 -5.75 0.56
C PRO A 13 3.60 -6.71 1.74
N ALA A 14 4.51 -7.68 1.60
CA ALA A 14 4.75 -8.71 2.61
C ALA A 14 6.25 -8.98 2.82
N TYR A 15 6.67 -9.00 4.07
CA TYR A 15 8.00 -9.43 4.50
C TYR A 15 7.92 -10.21 5.81
N ASN A 16 8.09 -11.52 5.75
CA ASN A 16 7.89 -12.45 6.87
C ASN A 16 6.50 -12.29 7.51
N GLU A 17 5.45 -12.45 6.68
CA GLU A 17 4.05 -12.23 7.04
C GLU A 17 3.19 -13.50 6.82
N SER A 18 3.79 -14.71 6.83
CA SER A 18 3.11 -15.99 6.55
C SER A 18 1.86 -16.20 7.41
N GLU A 19 1.97 -15.95 8.73
CA GLU A 19 0.84 -16.09 9.65
C GLU A 19 -0.29 -15.08 9.37
N ARG A 20 0.07 -13.82 9.07
CA ARG A 20 -0.92 -12.77 8.80
C ARG A 20 -1.63 -13.01 7.48
N LEU A 21 -0.90 -13.36 6.44
CA LEU A 21 -1.47 -13.63 5.12
C LEU A 21 -2.41 -14.84 5.12
N SER A 22 -2.12 -15.87 5.91
CA SER A 22 -3.02 -17.03 6.08
C SER A 22 -4.41 -16.62 6.59
N VAL A 23 -4.52 -15.52 7.33
CA VAL A 23 -5.78 -14.99 7.88
C VAL A 23 -6.35 -13.87 7.02
N SER A 24 -5.52 -13.02 6.44
CA SER A 24 -5.96 -11.83 5.72
C SER A 24 -6.38 -12.10 4.29
N LEU A 25 -5.69 -12.98 3.56
CA LEU A 25 -6.05 -13.32 2.17
C LEU A 25 -7.47 -13.87 2.03
N PRO A 26 -7.93 -14.81 2.87
CA PRO A 26 -9.33 -15.23 2.84
C PRO A 26 -10.32 -14.07 3.00
N LYS A 27 -10.04 -13.12 3.91
CA LYS A 27 -10.92 -11.96 4.13
C LYS A 27 -10.98 -11.03 2.91
N VAL A 28 -9.85 -10.84 2.22
CA VAL A 28 -9.79 -10.05 0.99
C VAL A 28 -10.58 -10.75 -0.13
N LEU A 29 -10.40 -12.05 -0.31
CA LEU A 29 -11.15 -12.84 -1.29
C LEU A 29 -12.65 -12.83 -0.99
N ASP A 30 -13.05 -13.02 0.27
CA ASP A 30 -14.44 -12.97 0.69
C ASP A 30 -15.07 -11.60 0.40
N TYR A 31 -14.33 -10.51 0.64
CA TYR A 31 -14.76 -9.16 0.30
C TYR A 31 -14.98 -9.01 -1.21
N ILE A 32 -14.01 -9.41 -2.04
CA ILE A 32 -14.09 -9.35 -3.49
C ILE A 32 -15.31 -10.12 -4.01
N ARG A 33 -15.50 -11.36 -3.54
CA ARG A 33 -16.60 -12.23 -3.96
C ARG A 33 -17.97 -11.74 -3.50
N LYS A 34 -18.06 -11.29 -2.23
CA LYS A 34 -19.30 -10.73 -1.66
C LYS A 34 -19.78 -9.50 -2.43
N HIS A 35 -18.86 -8.65 -2.87
CA HIS A 35 -19.17 -7.44 -3.63
C HIS A 35 -19.11 -7.64 -5.14
N GLN A 36 -18.87 -8.87 -5.62
CA GLN A 36 -18.78 -9.24 -7.04
C GLN A 36 -17.81 -8.33 -7.83
N LEU A 37 -16.68 -7.99 -7.21
CA LEU A 37 -15.68 -7.13 -7.83
C LEU A 37 -14.88 -7.91 -8.88
N ALA A 38 -14.72 -7.32 -10.07
CA ALA A 38 -13.69 -7.77 -11.01
C ALA A 38 -12.34 -7.27 -10.49
N ALA A 39 -11.56 -8.14 -9.83
CA ALA A 39 -10.39 -7.73 -9.09
C ALA A 39 -9.25 -8.74 -9.15
N GLU A 40 -8.04 -8.24 -8.99
CA GLU A 40 -6.84 -9.02 -8.72
C GLU A 40 -6.24 -8.64 -7.35
N VAL A 41 -5.51 -9.55 -6.75
CA VAL A 41 -4.77 -9.37 -5.49
C VAL A 41 -3.30 -9.67 -5.76
N ILE A 42 -2.45 -8.65 -5.70
CA ILE A 42 -1.01 -8.79 -5.91
C ILE A 42 -0.33 -8.74 -4.54
N VAL A 43 0.17 -9.87 -4.08
CA VAL A 43 1.01 -9.94 -2.89
C VAL A 43 2.46 -9.78 -3.33
N VAL A 44 3.12 -8.74 -2.81
CA VAL A 44 4.52 -8.45 -3.16
C VAL A 44 5.42 -8.95 -2.04
N ASN A 45 6.12 -10.06 -2.28
CA ASN A 45 7.08 -10.64 -1.35
C ASN A 45 8.42 -9.91 -1.40
N ASP A 46 8.80 -9.28 -0.29
CA ASP A 46 10.04 -8.49 -0.17
C ASP A 46 11.23 -9.35 0.31
N GLY A 47 11.42 -10.52 -0.29
CA GLY A 47 12.52 -11.41 0.06
C GLY A 47 12.35 -12.03 1.44
N SER A 48 11.17 -12.53 1.78
CA SER A 48 10.88 -13.22 3.04
C SER A 48 11.75 -14.45 3.23
N SER A 49 12.10 -14.74 4.48
CA SER A 49 12.84 -15.95 4.88
C SER A 49 11.95 -17.01 5.57
N ASP A 50 10.68 -16.67 5.79
CA ASP A 50 9.65 -17.58 6.29
C ASP A 50 8.80 -18.14 5.14
N ASP A 51 7.72 -18.85 5.47
CA ASP A 51 6.82 -19.49 4.51
C ASP A 51 5.88 -18.51 3.78
N THR A 52 6.16 -17.18 3.79
CA THR A 52 5.30 -16.14 3.18
C THR A 52 5.00 -16.45 1.71
N ALA A 53 6.01 -16.75 0.91
CA ALA A 53 5.85 -17.03 -0.51
C ALA A 53 5.01 -18.30 -0.75
N ASP A 54 5.23 -19.35 0.05
CA ASP A 54 4.53 -20.62 -0.09
C ASP A 54 3.05 -20.50 0.31
N VAL A 55 2.75 -19.71 1.35
CA VAL A 55 1.36 -19.36 1.70
C VAL A 55 0.66 -18.68 0.52
N VAL A 56 1.30 -17.69 -0.11
CA VAL A 56 0.70 -16.98 -1.25
C VAL A 56 0.52 -17.92 -2.45
N ARG A 57 1.51 -18.77 -2.78
CA ARG A 57 1.41 -19.76 -3.86
C ARG A 57 0.27 -20.74 -3.62
N HIS A 58 0.06 -21.17 -2.37
CA HIS A 58 -1.05 -22.04 -2.01
C HIS A 58 -2.41 -21.39 -2.33
N PHE A 59 -2.60 -20.12 -1.95
CA PHE A 59 -3.83 -19.37 -2.27
C PHE A 59 -3.97 -19.11 -3.77
N ALA A 60 -2.89 -18.76 -4.47
CA ALA A 60 -2.89 -18.54 -5.92
C ALA A 60 -3.26 -19.81 -6.72
N ALA A 61 -2.88 -20.98 -6.24
CA ALA A 61 -3.28 -22.24 -6.86
C ALA A 61 -4.79 -22.52 -6.73
N ALA A 62 -5.45 -21.97 -5.70
CA ALA A 62 -6.87 -22.14 -5.44
C ALA A 62 -7.74 -20.98 -5.95
N SER A 63 -7.15 -19.84 -6.26
CA SER A 63 -7.85 -18.59 -6.62
C SER A 63 -7.07 -17.82 -7.68
N SER A 64 -7.63 -17.72 -8.88
CA SER A 64 -7.02 -17.00 -10.00
C SER A 64 -6.88 -15.50 -9.79
N GLU A 65 -7.57 -14.96 -8.79
CA GLU A 65 -7.49 -13.57 -8.38
C GLU A 65 -6.16 -13.22 -7.71
N ILE A 66 -5.45 -14.21 -7.12
CA ILE A 66 -4.21 -13.96 -6.36
C ILE A 66 -2.98 -14.19 -7.24
N GLN A 67 -2.05 -13.25 -7.15
CA GLN A 67 -0.75 -13.30 -7.82
C GLN A 67 0.35 -13.02 -6.80
N LEU A 68 1.46 -13.76 -6.91
CA LEU A 68 2.69 -13.50 -6.17
C LEU A 68 3.65 -12.73 -7.06
N LEU A 69 4.12 -11.58 -6.57
CA LEU A 69 5.19 -10.80 -7.18
C LEU A 69 6.39 -10.82 -6.23
N GLU A 70 7.55 -11.24 -6.72
CA GLU A 70 8.76 -11.33 -5.90
C GLU A 70 9.73 -10.18 -6.17
N ASN A 71 10.21 -9.53 -5.12
CA ASN A 71 11.27 -8.55 -5.22
C ASN A 71 12.66 -9.24 -5.26
N PRO A 72 13.67 -8.60 -5.85
CA PRO A 72 15.04 -9.11 -5.80
C PRO A 72 15.65 -8.90 -4.40
N GLY A 73 15.19 -9.67 -3.41
CA GLY A 73 15.56 -9.56 -1.99
C GLY A 73 14.81 -8.45 -1.25
N ASN A 74 15.19 -8.18 0.01
CA ASN A 74 14.54 -7.16 0.85
C ASN A 74 14.92 -5.73 0.41
N ARG A 75 14.00 -5.08 -0.28
CA ARG A 75 14.13 -3.71 -0.77
C ARG A 75 13.43 -2.69 0.14
N GLY A 76 12.44 -3.12 0.92
CA GLY A 76 11.64 -2.31 1.82
C GLY A 76 10.20 -2.09 1.36
N LYS A 77 9.35 -1.68 2.31
CA LYS A 77 7.90 -1.55 2.10
C LYS A 77 7.55 -0.62 0.95
N GLY A 78 8.21 0.55 0.87
CA GLY A 78 7.95 1.52 -0.21
C GLY A 78 8.27 0.96 -1.59
N TYR A 79 9.37 0.19 -1.72
CA TYR A 79 9.68 -0.51 -2.97
C TYR A 79 8.59 -1.53 -3.33
N SER A 80 8.17 -2.34 -2.35
CA SER A 80 7.15 -3.38 -2.57
C SER A 80 5.81 -2.80 -2.98
N VAL A 81 5.36 -1.71 -2.31
CA VAL A 81 4.13 -1.01 -2.71
C VAL A 81 4.27 -0.45 -4.11
N ARG A 82 5.37 0.26 -4.42
CA ARG A 82 5.63 0.80 -5.76
C ARG A 82 5.60 -0.30 -6.82
N ASN A 83 6.30 -1.40 -6.56
CA ASN A 83 6.36 -2.53 -7.49
C ASN A 83 4.96 -3.08 -7.78
N GLY A 84 4.16 -3.38 -6.75
CA GLY A 84 2.79 -3.85 -6.91
C GLY A 84 1.87 -2.84 -7.59
N MET A 85 1.95 -1.56 -7.22
CA MET A 85 1.11 -0.51 -7.80
C MET A 85 1.40 -0.24 -9.29
N LEU A 86 2.63 -0.43 -9.73
CA LEU A 86 3.00 -0.31 -11.15
C LEU A 86 2.61 -1.55 -11.97
N HIS A 87 2.48 -2.72 -11.33
CA HIS A 87 2.09 -3.97 -11.96
C HIS A 87 0.57 -4.22 -11.95
N GLY A 88 -0.18 -3.51 -11.12
CA GLY A 88 -1.64 -3.66 -11.05
C GLY A 88 -2.34 -3.22 -12.33
N HIS A 89 -3.35 -4.01 -12.76
CA HIS A 89 -4.12 -3.81 -13.99
C HIS A 89 -5.51 -3.18 -13.76
N GLY A 90 -5.94 -3.00 -12.51
CA GLY A 90 -7.23 -2.39 -12.15
C GLY A 90 -7.31 -0.90 -12.51
N ASP A 91 -8.51 -0.38 -12.78
CA ASP A 91 -8.74 1.06 -12.98
C ASP A 91 -8.58 1.83 -11.67
N VAL A 92 -8.83 1.15 -10.56
CA VAL A 92 -8.58 1.62 -9.19
C VAL A 92 -7.63 0.64 -8.49
N LEU A 93 -6.53 1.16 -7.96
CA LEU A 93 -5.52 0.38 -7.26
C LEU A 93 -5.52 0.76 -5.78
N LEU A 94 -5.64 -0.22 -4.90
CA LEU A 94 -5.60 -0.04 -3.44
C LEU A 94 -4.39 -0.79 -2.87
N PHE A 95 -3.54 -0.14 -2.10
CA PHE A 95 -2.63 -0.88 -1.26
C PHE A 95 -3.10 -0.93 0.21
N THR A 96 -2.83 -2.07 0.85
CA THR A 96 -3.16 -2.33 2.25
C THR A 96 -2.08 -3.16 2.92
N ASP A 97 -1.96 -3.04 4.23
CA ASP A 97 -1.02 -3.83 5.02
C ASP A 97 -1.49 -5.30 5.16
N ALA A 98 -0.53 -6.23 5.27
CA ALA A 98 -0.82 -7.66 5.38
C ALA A 98 -1.62 -8.04 6.65
N ASP A 99 -1.61 -7.20 7.68
CA ASP A 99 -2.35 -7.40 8.93
C ASP A 99 -3.80 -6.91 8.87
N LEU A 100 -4.19 -6.19 7.80
CA LEU A 100 -5.47 -5.53 7.66
C LEU A 100 -5.84 -4.68 8.88
N SER A 101 -4.86 -3.92 9.44
CA SER A 101 -5.09 -2.96 10.52
C SER A 101 -6.23 -1.98 10.18
N SER A 102 -6.38 -1.60 8.92
CA SER A 102 -7.65 -1.09 8.38
C SER A 102 -8.40 -2.24 7.73
N PRO A 103 -9.60 -2.60 8.23
CA PRO A 103 -10.35 -3.73 7.71
C PRO A 103 -10.70 -3.56 6.23
N ILE A 104 -10.64 -4.65 5.46
CA ILE A 104 -10.82 -4.60 4.00
C ILE A 104 -12.19 -4.07 3.57
N TYR A 105 -13.23 -4.20 4.39
CA TYR A 105 -14.55 -3.65 4.07
C TYR A 105 -14.58 -2.12 4.03
N GLU A 106 -13.57 -1.44 4.59
CA GLU A 106 -13.39 0.01 4.48
C GLU A 106 -12.98 0.45 3.05
N ALA A 107 -12.53 -0.49 2.20
CA ALA A 107 -12.14 -0.21 0.83
C ALA A 107 -13.26 0.45 0.01
N GLY A 108 -14.51 0.07 0.27
CA GLY A 108 -15.67 0.67 -0.40
C GLY A 108 -15.72 2.18 -0.27
N LYS A 109 -15.40 2.73 0.91
CA LYS A 109 -15.36 4.19 1.13
C LYS A 109 -14.31 4.90 0.25
N LEU A 110 -13.16 4.26 0.07
CA LEU A 110 -12.08 4.81 -0.76
C LEU A 110 -12.46 4.71 -2.25
N PHE A 111 -13.05 3.58 -2.65
CA PHE A 111 -13.52 3.39 -4.03
C PHE A 111 -14.62 4.39 -4.39
N ASP A 112 -15.56 4.65 -3.47
CA ASP A 112 -16.58 5.67 -3.65
C ASP A 112 -15.96 7.07 -3.84
N ALA A 113 -14.94 7.41 -3.07
CA ALA A 113 -14.24 8.69 -3.23
C ALA A 113 -13.58 8.81 -4.62
N ILE A 114 -12.95 7.74 -5.13
CA ILE A 114 -12.39 7.72 -6.49
C ILE A 114 -13.51 7.83 -7.54
N ALA A 115 -14.62 7.11 -7.38
CA ALA A 115 -15.77 7.18 -8.26
C ALA A 115 -16.40 8.59 -8.32
N HIS A 116 -16.30 9.36 -7.22
CA HIS A 116 -16.72 10.77 -7.15
C HIS A 116 -15.64 11.76 -7.62
N GLY A 117 -14.62 11.28 -8.34
CA GLY A 117 -13.63 12.08 -9.04
C GLY A 117 -12.41 12.46 -8.22
N ALA A 118 -12.13 11.81 -7.10
CA ALA A 118 -10.82 11.90 -6.48
C ALA A 118 -9.80 11.10 -7.30
N ASP A 119 -8.57 11.61 -7.42
CA ASP A 119 -7.45 10.87 -8.00
C ASP A 119 -6.86 9.90 -7.00
N ILE A 120 -6.86 10.30 -5.71
CA ILE A 120 -6.31 9.55 -4.58
C ILE A 120 -7.27 9.66 -3.40
N ALA A 121 -7.58 8.53 -2.77
CA ALA A 121 -8.29 8.45 -1.49
C ALA A 121 -7.38 7.82 -0.43
N ILE A 122 -7.15 8.53 0.68
CA ILE A 122 -6.30 8.05 1.76
C ILE A 122 -7.14 7.77 3.01
N GLY A 123 -6.98 6.59 3.59
CA GLY A 123 -7.54 6.28 4.88
C GLY A 123 -6.96 7.20 5.97
N SER A 124 -7.78 7.69 6.87
CA SER A 124 -7.35 8.56 7.96
C SER A 124 -7.87 8.06 9.31
N ARG A 125 -6.95 7.79 10.21
CA ARG A 125 -7.19 7.36 11.60
C ARG A 125 -7.57 8.54 12.51
N TRP A 126 -7.33 9.77 12.03
CA TRP A 126 -7.45 10.99 12.84
C TRP A 126 -8.70 11.82 12.57
N LEU A 127 -9.47 11.50 11.51
CA LEU A 127 -10.69 12.25 11.18
C LEU A 127 -11.84 11.93 12.15
N GLN A 128 -11.98 10.69 12.57
CA GLN A 128 -13.00 10.21 13.50
C GLN A 128 -12.35 9.30 14.54
N ALA A 129 -12.17 9.80 15.76
CA ALA A 129 -11.50 9.07 16.84
C ALA A 129 -12.29 7.85 17.32
N GLU A 130 -13.61 7.83 17.08
CA GLU A 130 -14.52 6.75 17.44
C GLU A 130 -14.27 5.48 16.62
N LEU A 131 -13.69 5.61 15.43
CA LEU A 131 -13.35 4.50 14.53
C LEU A 131 -12.07 3.76 14.93
N GLN A 132 -11.34 4.22 15.95
CA GLN A 132 -10.20 3.50 16.49
C GLN A 132 -10.69 2.45 17.49
N THR A 133 -10.83 1.21 17.06
CA THR A 133 -11.35 0.10 17.86
C THR A 133 -10.37 -0.35 18.94
N GLU A 134 -9.06 -0.32 18.65
CA GLU A 134 -7.99 -0.57 19.63
C GLU A 134 -7.05 0.64 19.69
N ARG A 135 -7.02 1.29 20.86
CA ARG A 135 -6.24 2.49 21.07
C ARG A 135 -4.81 2.17 21.48
N GLN A 136 -3.86 2.82 20.83
CA GLN A 136 -2.47 2.81 21.30
C GLN A 136 -2.34 3.53 22.67
N PRO A 137 -1.31 3.21 23.47
CA PRO A 137 -0.95 3.98 24.66
C PRO A 137 -0.84 5.48 24.34
N TRP A 138 -1.30 6.35 25.23
CA TRP A 138 -1.42 7.80 25.00
C TRP A 138 -0.08 8.45 24.56
N TYR A 139 1.07 8.00 25.11
CA TYR A 139 2.40 8.52 24.75
C TYR A 139 2.78 8.17 23.31
N ARG A 140 2.40 6.98 22.81
CA ARG A 140 2.60 6.60 21.39
C ARG A 140 1.71 7.42 20.46
N GLN A 141 0.48 7.70 20.86
CA GLN A 141 -0.42 8.57 20.09
C GLN A 141 0.14 9.99 20.02
N LEU A 142 0.63 10.54 21.16
CA LEU A 142 1.21 11.86 21.18
C LEU A 142 2.48 11.94 20.30
N TYR A 143 3.39 10.97 20.45
CA TYR A 143 4.59 10.90 19.61
C TYR A 143 4.22 10.80 18.12
N GLY A 144 3.30 9.94 17.75
CA GLY A 144 2.84 9.79 16.37
C GLY A 144 2.22 11.08 15.81
N ARG A 145 1.44 11.82 16.60
CA ARG A 145 0.87 13.10 16.20
C ARG A 145 1.93 14.19 16.01
N LEU A 146 2.88 14.30 16.94
CA LEU A 146 3.98 15.27 16.84
C LEU A 146 4.87 14.94 15.65
N PHE A 147 5.18 13.68 15.45
CA PHE A 147 5.95 13.21 14.32
C PHE A 147 5.24 13.50 12.99
N ASN A 148 3.97 13.15 12.86
CA ASN A 148 3.17 13.46 11.67
C ASN A 148 3.06 14.98 11.43
N LEU A 149 2.94 15.80 12.49
CA LEU A 149 2.98 17.26 12.36
C LEU A 149 4.32 17.73 11.79
N GLY A 150 5.43 17.20 12.29
CA GLY A 150 6.77 17.50 11.76
C GLY A 150 6.90 17.17 10.28
N LEU A 151 6.44 15.99 9.85
CA LEU A 151 6.42 15.59 8.43
C LEU A 151 5.59 16.54 7.57
N ARG A 152 4.41 16.91 8.06
CA ARG A 152 3.52 17.86 7.38
C ARG A 152 4.17 19.23 7.19
N ILE A 153 4.84 19.74 8.21
CA ILE A 153 5.56 21.03 8.13
C ILE A 153 6.73 20.94 7.14
N VAL A 154 7.56 19.90 7.23
CA VAL A 154 8.72 19.71 6.35
C VAL A 154 8.30 19.61 4.88
N LEU A 155 7.23 18.86 4.59
CA LEU A 155 6.77 18.63 3.22
C LEU A 155 5.70 19.61 2.75
N GLY A 156 5.09 20.40 3.64
CA GLY A 156 4.00 21.32 3.32
C GLY A 156 2.67 20.62 3.08
N LEU A 157 2.43 19.45 3.73
CA LEU A 157 1.26 18.62 3.46
C LEU A 157 0.02 19.08 4.24
N PRO A 158 -1.15 19.19 3.60
CA PRO A 158 -2.40 19.61 4.26
C PRO A 158 -3.10 18.46 5.01
N TYR A 159 -2.70 17.18 4.78
CA TYR A 159 -3.39 16.01 5.27
C TYR A 159 -3.16 15.76 6.76
N ARG A 160 -4.20 15.24 7.45
CA ARG A 160 -4.13 14.92 8.90
C ARG A 160 -3.39 13.63 9.17
N ASP A 161 -3.57 12.61 8.31
CA ASP A 161 -2.89 11.32 8.44
C ASP A 161 -2.07 11.00 7.18
N THR A 162 -0.76 11.20 7.27
CA THR A 162 0.14 10.96 6.13
C THR A 162 0.62 9.50 6.03
N GLN A 163 0.41 8.68 7.07
CA GLN A 163 1.05 7.37 7.22
C GLN A 163 0.07 6.19 7.36
N CYS A 164 -1.21 6.39 7.06
CA CYS A 164 -2.15 5.27 7.01
C CYS A 164 -1.80 4.37 5.81
N GLY A 165 -1.47 3.09 6.07
CA GLY A 165 -1.15 2.09 5.04
C GLY A 165 -2.37 1.58 4.28
N PHE A 166 -3.37 2.44 4.05
CA PHE A 166 -4.61 2.11 3.36
C PHE A 166 -5.00 3.25 2.42
N LYS A 167 -4.61 3.13 1.15
CA LYS A 167 -4.77 4.20 0.16
C LYS A 167 -5.18 3.63 -1.20
N ALA A 168 -6.15 4.28 -1.83
CA ALA A 168 -6.62 3.97 -3.18
C ALA A 168 -6.24 5.09 -4.16
N PHE A 169 -5.93 4.70 -5.38
CA PHE A 169 -5.50 5.56 -6.46
C PHE A 169 -6.27 5.22 -7.74
N SER A 170 -6.64 6.21 -8.53
CA SER A 170 -6.95 5.96 -9.93
C SER A 170 -5.70 5.45 -10.64
N ARG A 171 -5.86 4.68 -11.73
CA ARG A 171 -4.72 4.18 -12.52
C ARG A 171 -3.78 5.30 -12.95
N ALA A 172 -4.32 6.42 -13.43
CA ALA A 172 -3.52 7.56 -13.88
C ALA A 172 -2.72 8.19 -12.72
N ALA A 173 -3.32 8.32 -11.54
CA ALA A 173 -2.65 8.81 -10.34
C ALA A 173 -1.55 7.84 -9.88
N ALA A 174 -1.83 6.54 -9.86
CA ALA A 174 -0.84 5.51 -9.52
C ALA A 174 0.37 5.58 -10.44
N GLN A 175 0.17 5.61 -11.75
CA GLN A 175 1.25 5.74 -12.73
C GLN A 175 2.05 7.04 -12.53
N THR A 176 1.36 8.17 -12.28
CA THR A 176 2.01 9.46 -12.07
C THR A 176 2.90 9.46 -10.83
N VAL A 177 2.40 8.93 -9.72
CA VAL A 177 3.06 9.01 -8.41
C VAL A 177 4.15 7.93 -8.29
N PHE A 178 3.79 6.66 -8.51
CA PHE A 178 4.71 5.54 -8.26
C PHE A 178 5.85 5.46 -9.27
N SER A 179 5.67 5.92 -10.51
CA SER A 179 6.80 6.02 -11.45
C SER A 179 7.86 7.04 -11.04
N ARG A 180 7.54 7.95 -10.11
CA ARG A 180 8.42 9.03 -9.61
C ARG A 180 8.87 8.85 -8.17
N GLN A 181 8.35 7.84 -7.48
CA GLN A 181 8.71 7.52 -6.10
C GLN A 181 10.18 7.09 -6.00
N HIS A 182 10.91 7.64 -5.03
CA HIS A 182 12.32 7.33 -4.78
C HIS A 182 12.59 6.72 -3.40
N ILE A 183 11.67 6.90 -2.43
CA ILE A 183 11.83 6.35 -1.10
C ILE A 183 11.35 4.89 -1.06
N GLU A 184 12.27 3.98 -0.73
CA GLU A 184 11.99 2.54 -0.78
C GLU A 184 11.55 1.95 0.57
N ARG A 185 11.80 2.68 1.69
CA ARG A 185 11.50 2.21 3.03
C ARG A 185 10.24 2.88 3.61
N TRP A 186 10.24 3.22 4.90
CA TRP A 186 9.05 3.66 5.62
C TRP A 186 8.56 5.07 5.29
N GLY A 187 9.43 5.95 4.83
CA GLY A 187 9.07 7.34 4.46
C GLY A 187 8.38 7.49 3.11
N PHE A 188 8.03 6.41 2.44
CA PHE A 188 7.37 6.47 1.13
C PHE A 188 5.96 7.09 1.20
N ASP A 189 5.20 6.80 2.25
CA ASP A 189 3.82 7.30 2.39
C ASP A 189 3.73 8.84 2.31
N PRO A 190 4.51 9.63 3.08
CA PRO A 190 4.55 11.08 2.92
C PRO A 190 5.09 11.53 1.56
N GLU A 191 6.04 10.80 0.94
CA GLU A 191 6.52 11.10 -0.40
C GLU A 191 5.41 11.00 -1.44
N LEU A 192 4.55 9.96 -1.36
CA LEU A 192 3.40 9.81 -2.27
C LEU A 192 2.48 11.03 -2.19
N LEU A 193 2.19 11.51 -0.98
CA LEU A 193 1.33 12.67 -0.77
C LEU A 193 1.99 13.97 -1.23
N PHE A 194 3.31 14.09 -1.05
CA PHE A 194 4.09 15.19 -1.60
C PHE A 194 4.02 15.22 -3.13
N LEU A 195 4.16 14.05 -3.78
CA LEU A 195 4.02 13.93 -5.24
C LEU A 195 2.59 14.24 -5.69
N ALA A 196 1.59 13.76 -4.96
CA ALA A 196 0.19 14.05 -5.24
C ALA A 196 -0.07 15.57 -5.26
N ASP A 197 0.38 16.29 -4.24
CA ASP A 197 0.25 17.75 -4.17
C ASP A 197 1.03 18.45 -5.28
N LYS A 198 2.28 18.04 -5.51
CA LYS A 198 3.14 18.58 -6.57
C LYS A 198 2.52 18.46 -7.96
N PHE A 199 1.86 17.34 -8.25
CA PHE A 199 1.19 17.09 -9.53
C PHE A 199 -0.29 17.50 -9.52
N ARG A 200 -0.75 18.17 -8.47
CA ARG A 200 -2.12 18.71 -8.33
C ARG A 200 -3.20 17.63 -8.48
N LEU A 201 -2.91 16.43 -7.99
CA LEU A 201 -3.88 15.34 -7.94
C LEU A 201 -4.89 15.61 -6.83
N ARG A 202 -6.17 15.44 -7.14
CA ARG A 202 -7.26 15.61 -6.17
C ARG A 202 -7.21 14.48 -5.14
N THR A 203 -6.66 14.78 -3.96
CA THR A 203 -6.52 13.83 -2.86
C THR A 203 -7.54 14.13 -1.77
N VAL A 204 -8.24 13.10 -1.29
CA VAL A 204 -9.22 13.19 -0.20
C VAL A 204 -8.85 12.26 0.95
N GLU A 205 -9.05 12.73 2.19
CA GLU A 205 -8.95 11.89 3.39
C GLU A 205 -10.31 11.29 3.71
N VAL A 206 -10.34 9.98 3.93
CA VAL A 206 -11.55 9.20 4.25
C VAL A 206 -11.40 8.61 5.63
N PRO A 207 -12.33 8.82 6.57
CA PRO A 207 -12.25 8.22 7.89
C PRO A 207 -12.46 6.71 7.79
N VAL A 208 -11.50 5.94 8.33
CA VAL A 208 -11.52 4.49 8.31
C VAL A 208 -11.37 3.91 9.70
N GLU A 209 -11.96 2.74 9.92
CA GLU A 209 -11.69 1.93 11.11
C GLU A 209 -10.23 1.51 11.11
N TRP A 210 -9.64 1.48 12.30
CA TRP A 210 -8.28 1.05 12.48
C TRP A 210 -8.10 0.35 13.83
N ALA A 211 -7.44 -0.82 13.79
CA ALA A 211 -7.07 -1.58 14.96
C ALA A 211 -5.55 -1.70 15.06
N HIS A 212 -5.01 -1.52 16.27
CA HIS A 212 -3.58 -1.68 16.49
C HIS A 212 -3.18 -3.16 16.54
N ASP A 213 -2.25 -3.59 15.67
CA ASP A 213 -1.62 -4.90 15.82
C ASP A 213 -0.42 -4.78 16.78
N HIS A 214 -0.50 -5.50 17.90
CA HIS A 214 0.55 -5.53 18.95
C HIS A 214 1.88 -6.14 18.48
N ARG A 215 1.89 -6.87 17.35
CA ARG A 215 3.06 -7.48 16.73
C ARG A 215 3.87 -6.53 15.84
N SER A 216 3.67 -5.21 16.00
CA SER A 216 4.38 -4.19 15.22
C SER A 216 5.90 -4.29 15.42
N ARG A 217 6.65 -4.36 14.30
CA ARG A 217 8.12 -4.43 14.27
C ARG A 217 8.80 -3.07 14.22
N ILE A 218 8.05 -1.98 14.29
CA ILE A 218 8.56 -0.60 14.17
C ILE A 218 9.25 -0.20 15.47
N ASN A 219 10.51 0.24 15.37
CA ASN A 219 11.21 0.93 16.45
C ASN A 219 10.95 2.44 16.34
N PRO A 220 10.18 3.05 17.29
CA PRO A 220 9.74 4.44 17.14
C PRO A 220 10.88 5.46 17.02
N VAL A 221 11.99 5.25 17.72
CA VAL A 221 13.12 6.20 17.72
C VAL A 221 13.96 6.06 16.46
N ARG A 222 14.43 4.85 16.17
CA ARG A 222 15.30 4.60 15.01
C ARG A 222 14.59 4.86 13.69
N ASP A 223 13.38 4.31 13.56
CA ASP A 223 12.62 4.44 12.32
C ASP A 223 12.11 5.86 12.15
N GLY A 224 11.74 6.54 13.26
CA GLY A 224 11.37 7.96 13.23
C GLY A 224 12.52 8.86 12.76
N LEU A 225 13.74 8.67 13.24
CA LEU A 225 14.91 9.43 12.78
C LEU A 225 15.19 9.16 11.30
N ASN A 226 15.16 7.89 10.88
CA ASN A 226 15.35 7.54 9.48
C ASN A 226 14.31 8.18 8.57
N MET A 227 13.04 8.14 8.97
CA MET A 227 11.96 8.80 8.21
C MET A 227 12.16 10.32 8.15
N GLY A 228 12.61 10.96 9.24
CA GLY A 228 12.96 12.40 9.22
C GLY A 228 14.02 12.69 8.16
N LEU A 229 15.08 11.89 8.06
CA LEU A 229 16.12 12.02 7.03
C LEU A 229 15.55 11.75 5.62
N GLU A 230 14.66 10.79 5.48
CA GLU A 230 13.99 10.51 4.21
C GLU A 230 13.14 11.71 3.74
N MET A 231 12.49 12.46 4.66
CA MET A 231 11.76 13.68 4.29
C MET A 231 12.67 14.80 3.78
N LEU A 232 13.85 14.96 4.38
CA LEU A 232 14.86 15.88 3.85
C LEU A 232 15.34 15.44 2.46
N LYS A 233 15.47 14.12 2.24
CA LYS A 233 15.80 13.57 0.91
C LYS A 233 14.69 13.84 -0.11
N VAL A 234 13.40 13.77 0.28
CA VAL A 234 12.28 14.14 -0.59
C VAL A 234 12.41 15.60 -1.04
N ARG A 235 12.64 16.53 -0.13
CA ARG A 235 12.86 17.95 -0.48
C ARG A 235 14.09 18.15 -1.37
N TRP A 236 15.17 17.46 -1.07
CA TRP A 236 16.39 17.52 -1.87
C TRP A 236 16.18 16.99 -3.29
N ASN A 237 15.48 15.86 -3.45
CA ASN A 237 15.13 15.31 -4.75
C ASN A 237 14.26 16.28 -5.55
N ASP A 238 13.34 16.97 -4.87
CA ASP A 238 12.48 17.98 -5.51
C ASP A 238 13.28 19.17 -6.05
N VAL A 239 14.15 19.75 -5.23
CA VAL A 239 15.02 20.85 -5.64
C VAL A 239 15.92 20.45 -6.80
N ARG A 240 16.43 19.22 -6.81
CA ARG A 240 17.24 18.68 -7.91
C ARG A 240 16.45 18.30 -9.16
N GLY A 241 15.12 18.37 -9.09
CA GLY A 241 14.25 18.06 -10.22
C GLY A 241 14.10 16.57 -10.54
N HIS A 242 14.46 15.66 -9.59
CA HIS A 242 14.35 14.22 -9.79
C HIS A 242 12.92 13.75 -10.02
N TYR A 243 11.93 14.52 -9.59
CA TYR A 243 10.50 14.19 -9.79
C TYR A 243 9.92 14.70 -11.12
N ARG A 244 10.71 15.41 -11.96
CA ARG A 244 10.20 15.98 -13.22
C ARG A 244 9.88 14.91 -14.26
N SER A 245 10.68 13.84 -14.29
CA SER A 245 10.50 12.71 -15.21
C SER A 245 10.28 11.41 -14.44
N PRO A 246 9.58 10.42 -15.01
CA PRO A 246 9.54 9.09 -14.45
C PRO A 246 10.97 8.55 -14.27
N SER A 247 11.26 7.99 -13.09
CA SER A 247 12.57 7.43 -12.75
C SER A 247 12.70 5.95 -13.14
N ILE A 248 11.57 5.32 -13.50
CA ILE A 248 11.47 3.89 -13.77
C ILE A 248 10.70 3.69 -15.06
N SER A 249 11.34 3.04 -16.05
CA SER A 249 10.62 2.29 -17.08
C SER A 249 10.07 1.02 -16.40
N VAL A 250 8.81 0.73 -16.58
CA VAL A 250 8.22 -0.53 -16.12
C VAL A 250 8.87 -1.63 -16.96
N GLU A 251 9.87 -2.32 -16.42
CA GLU A 251 10.34 -3.58 -17.00
C GLU A 251 9.22 -4.60 -16.80
N GLU A 252 8.85 -5.33 -17.85
CA GLU A 252 7.82 -6.38 -17.76
C GLU A 252 8.23 -7.40 -16.68
N PRO A 253 7.36 -7.71 -15.70
CA PRO A 253 7.70 -8.63 -14.64
C PRO A 253 7.80 -10.05 -15.20
N VAL A 254 8.68 -10.81 -14.63
CA VAL A 254 8.60 -12.27 -14.70
C VAL A 254 7.42 -12.70 -13.80
N ILE A 255 6.23 -12.78 -14.37
CA ILE A 255 5.07 -13.38 -13.71
C ILE A 255 5.31 -14.90 -13.76
N GLU A 256 5.72 -15.47 -12.63
CA GLU A 256 5.78 -16.93 -12.50
C GLU A 256 4.36 -17.48 -12.49
N GLN A 257 3.88 -17.89 -13.67
CA GLN A 257 2.59 -18.59 -13.76
C GLN A 257 2.75 -19.92 -13.06
N ALA A 258 1.90 -20.19 -12.06
CA ALA A 258 1.85 -21.48 -11.37
C ALA A 258 1.77 -22.62 -12.40
N ALA A 259 2.78 -23.48 -12.39
CA ALA A 259 2.79 -24.66 -13.24
C ALA A 259 1.56 -25.54 -12.94
N PRO A 260 0.85 -26.07 -13.94
CA PRO A 260 -0.33 -26.88 -13.71
C PRO A 260 0.04 -28.12 -12.86
N VAL A 261 -0.70 -28.29 -11.77
CA VAL A 261 -0.56 -29.46 -10.89
C VAL A 261 -0.74 -30.72 -11.75
N ARG A 262 0.34 -31.48 -11.92
CA ARG A 262 0.26 -32.81 -12.55
C ARG A 262 -0.58 -33.73 -11.64
N THR A 263 -1.82 -33.97 -12.01
CA THR A 263 -2.61 -35.04 -11.41
C THR A 263 -1.92 -36.37 -11.71
N ALA A 264 -1.33 -36.95 -10.67
CA ALA A 264 -0.88 -38.37 -10.74
C ALA A 264 -2.10 -39.28 -10.94
N LYS A 265 -2.03 -40.09 -12.01
CA LYS A 265 -2.98 -41.16 -12.24
C LYS A 265 -2.66 -42.34 -11.34
#